data_c9e87625e843696da8ffc51d8a9e5baa
#
_entry.id   c9e87625e843696da8ffc51d8a9e5baa
#
_cell.length_a   1.000
_cell.length_b   1.000
_cell.length_c   1.000
_cell.angle_alpha   90.00
_cell.angle_beta   90.00
_cell.angle_gamma   90.00
#
_symmetry.space_group_name_H-M   'P 1'
#
loop_
_entity.id
_entity.type
_entity.pdbx_description
1 polymer ?
#
loop_
_entity_poly.entity_id
_entity_poly.type
_entity_poly.pdbx_seq_one_letter_code
_entity_poly.pdbx_strand_id
1 'polypeptide(L)'
;MKNRIYNVIQTCFLVFAVCFLLGSCMSDTINLDPDKVQEKELDKDNLWGSYLTTMQRRVVSEDVNLFQRSEDLFGNMYSGYFAGTQNWGGGANGTTYAISDEWKDAPFKSAFVEFLSSWNILRQKVDSASVLFAVGEIVKVTAIHKTTDMYGPLPYLKFGLTNPVPYDSQEAIYKSFFKELNHAIDILTKFDQANPNSKALEKFDLIFGSNIPNWIRFANSLKLRLAIRLSAVYPEAQKEAEAAVTHSYGVIETNDNNPAMQSNSTLSFTYHNPINSISSADGYEEDVMGASMDLSLIHISEPTRPEPIS
;
A
#
# COMPACT_ATOMS: atom_id res chain seq x y z
N MET A 1 70.60 -20.06 24.05
CA MET A 1 70.03 -18.75 23.76
C MET A 1 69.59 -18.59 22.30
N LYS A 2 70.37 -18.97 21.29
CA LYS A 2 70.04 -18.84 19.87
C LYS A 2 68.70 -19.51 19.47
N ASN A 3 68.41 -20.73 19.89
CA ASN A 3 67.18 -21.43 19.51
C ASN A 3 65.90 -20.84 20.11
N ARG A 4 65.96 -20.20 21.27
CA ARG A 4 64.82 -19.49 21.87
C ARG A 4 64.45 -18.23 21.10
N ILE A 5 65.44 -17.50 20.63
CA ILE A 5 65.21 -16.28 19.84
C ILE A 5 64.64 -16.63 18.48
N TYR A 6 65.15 -17.71 17.87
CA TYR A 6 64.62 -18.19 16.57
C TYR A 6 63.14 -18.59 16.65
N ASN A 7 62.78 -19.32 17.70
CA ASN A 7 61.37 -19.73 17.90
C ASN A 7 60.44 -18.53 18.17
N VAL A 8 60.92 -17.51 18.92
CA VAL A 8 60.11 -16.29 19.15
C VAL A 8 59.89 -15.52 17.84
N ILE A 9 60.93 -15.37 17.00
CA ILE A 9 60.83 -14.69 15.72
C ILE A 9 59.86 -15.45 14.77
N GLN A 10 59.95 -16.78 14.73
CA GLN A 10 59.05 -17.61 13.92
C GLN A 10 57.58 -17.48 14.39
N THR A 11 57.36 -17.48 15.71
CA THR A 11 56.00 -17.30 16.25
C THR A 11 55.45 -15.92 15.96
N CYS A 12 56.24 -14.85 16.09
CA CYS A 12 55.82 -13.49 15.75
C CYS A 12 55.50 -13.35 14.26
N PHE A 13 56.32 -13.98 13.39
CA PHE A 13 56.08 -13.96 11.94
C PHE A 13 54.78 -14.70 11.57
N LEU A 14 54.52 -15.82 12.24
CA LEU A 14 53.29 -16.60 12.01
C LEU A 14 52.04 -15.84 12.49
N VAL A 15 52.11 -15.19 13.66
CA VAL A 15 51.03 -14.34 14.17
C VAL A 15 50.79 -13.14 13.25
N PHE A 16 51.85 -12.50 12.75
CA PHE A 16 51.73 -11.38 11.81
C PHE A 16 51.11 -11.81 10.48
N ALA A 17 51.49 -12.98 9.94
CA ALA A 17 50.92 -13.54 8.74
C ALA A 17 49.43 -13.90 8.90
N VAL A 18 49.03 -14.45 10.06
CA VAL A 18 47.61 -14.75 10.36
C VAL A 18 46.79 -13.47 10.52
N CYS A 19 47.33 -12.42 11.16
CA CYS A 19 46.65 -11.12 11.23
C CYS A 19 46.49 -10.46 9.87
N PHE A 20 47.45 -10.63 8.95
CA PHE A 20 47.35 -10.09 7.59
C PHE A 20 46.30 -10.85 6.75
N LEU A 21 46.13 -12.15 6.96
CA LEU A 21 45.14 -12.97 6.30
C LEU A 21 43.71 -12.69 6.82
N LEU A 22 43.57 -12.31 8.10
CA LEU A 22 42.28 -11.96 8.70
C LEU A 22 41.82 -10.53 8.35
N GLY A 23 42.74 -9.64 7.98
CA GLY A 23 42.43 -8.26 7.55
C GLY A 23 41.91 -8.14 6.11
N SER A 24 42.00 -9.21 5.32
CA SER A 24 41.67 -9.16 3.88
C SER A 24 40.17 -9.24 3.57
N CYS A 25 39.31 -9.47 4.56
CA CYS A 25 37.87 -9.67 4.32
C CYS A 25 36.95 -8.50 4.69
N MET A 26 37.53 -7.34 5.02
CA MET A 26 36.74 -6.16 5.43
C MET A 26 36.89 -4.97 4.48
N SER A 27 36.88 -5.22 3.17
CA SER A 27 36.74 -4.15 2.19
C SER A 27 35.25 -3.96 1.92
N ASP A 28 34.69 -2.81 2.28
CA ASP A 28 33.29 -2.44 1.99
C ASP A 28 32.95 -2.58 0.50
N THR A 29 33.96 -2.58 -0.37
CA THR A 29 33.80 -2.75 -1.82
C THR A 29 33.52 -4.19 -2.26
N ILE A 30 33.86 -5.20 -1.45
CA ILE A 30 33.65 -6.63 -1.83
C ILE A 30 32.19 -7.04 -1.58
N ASN A 31 31.51 -6.37 -0.66
CA ASN A 31 30.10 -6.64 -0.33
C ASN A 31 29.10 -5.74 -1.09
N LEU A 32 29.59 -4.93 -2.04
CA LEU A 32 28.71 -4.12 -2.88
C LEU A 32 28.24 -4.96 -4.06
N ASP A 33 26.95 -5.13 -4.18
CA ASP A 33 26.32 -5.68 -5.37
C ASP A 33 26.51 -4.66 -6.52
N PRO A 34 27.29 -4.97 -7.58
CA PRO A 34 27.56 -4.01 -8.65
C PRO A 34 26.32 -3.61 -9.43
N ASP A 35 25.25 -4.43 -9.37
CA ASP A 35 24.00 -4.18 -10.06
C ASP A 35 23.01 -3.40 -9.21
N LYS A 36 23.36 -3.12 -7.94
CA LYS A 36 22.52 -2.30 -7.05
C LYS A 36 23.09 -0.91 -6.88
N VAL A 37 22.25 0.08 -7.12
CA VAL A 37 22.56 1.48 -6.83
C VAL A 37 22.77 1.63 -5.31
N GLN A 38 23.94 2.19 -4.92
CA GLN A 38 24.26 2.41 -3.51
C GLN A 38 23.48 3.62 -2.96
N GLU A 39 23.03 3.52 -1.70
CA GLU A 39 22.32 4.61 -1.02
C GLU A 39 23.08 5.96 -1.09
N LYS A 40 24.42 5.90 -1.02
CA LYS A 40 25.29 7.08 -1.11
C LYS A 40 25.39 7.70 -2.50
N GLU A 41 24.98 6.98 -3.55
CA GLU A 41 25.02 7.42 -4.95
C GLU A 41 23.70 8.04 -5.38
N LEU A 42 22.64 7.81 -4.60
CA LEU A 42 21.33 8.42 -4.82
C LEU A 42 21.27 9.77 -4.11
N ASP A 43 20.80 10.77 -4.81
CA ASP A 43 20.28 11.97 -4.18
C ASP A 43 19.24 11.54 -3.14
N LYS A 44 19.35 12.07 -1.91
CA LYS A 44 18.48 11.66 -0.79
C LYS A 44 17.00 11.79 -1.13
N ASP A 45 16.64 12.82 -1.86
CA ASP A 45 15.25 13.04 -2.28
C ASP A 45 14.77 11.97 -3.27
N ASN A 46 15.65 11.51 -4.18
CA ASN A 46 15.34 10.42 -5.10
C ASN A 46 15.20 9.08 -4.38
N LEU A 47 16.04 8.80 -3.37
CA LEU A 47 15.95 7.57 -2.60
C LEU A 47 14.62 7.48 -1.84
N TRP A 48 14.27 8.51 -1.07
CA TRP A 48 13.05 8.48 -0.26
C TRP A 48 11.78 8.54 -1.11
N GLY A 49 11.79 9.25 -2.20
CA GLY A 49 10.70 9.27 -3.17
C GLY A 49 10.40 7.92 -3.79
N SER A 50 11.40 7.07 -3.99
CA SER A 50 11.21 5.71 -4.53
C SER A 50 10.36 4.82 -3.61
N TYR A 51 10.40 5.02 -2.29
CA TYR A 51 9.52 4.31 -1.36
C TYR A 51 8.05 4.72 -1.55
N LEU A 52 7.76 6.00 -1.84
CA LEU A 52 6.41 6.42 -2.18
C LEU A 52 5.92 5.73 -3.47
N THR A 53 6.73 5.68 -4.50
CA THR A 53 6.43 4.97 -5.76
C THR A 53 6.12 3.49 -5.49
N THR A 54 6.92 2.82 -4.66
CA THR A 54 6.70 1.43 -4.26
C THR A 54 5.37 1.27 -3.51
N MET A 55 5.05 2.17 -2.58
CA MET A 55 3.78 2.16 -1.85
C MET A 55 2.58 2.33 -2.78
N GLN A 56 2.63 3.25 -3.73
CA GLN A 56 1.56 3.47 -4.72
C GLN A 56 1.30 2.21 -5.57
N ARG A 57 2.35 1.55 -6.05
CA ARG A 57 2.25 0.30 -6.82
C ARG A 57 1.64 -0.86 -6.03
N ARG A 58 1.75 -0.83 -4.70
CA ARG A 58 1.14 -1.86 -3.83
C ARG A 58 -0.32 -1.56 -3.49
N VAL A 59 -0.73 -0.30 -3.48
CA VAL A 59 -2.14 0.09 -3.24
C VAL A 59 -3.02 -0.26 -4.44
N VAL A 60 -2.50 -0.03 -5.64
CA VAL A 60 -3.14 -0.39 -6.91
C VAL A 60 -2.26 -1.46 -7.55
N SER A 61 -2.41 -2.70 -7.09
CA SER A 61 -1.54 -3.79 -7.51
C SER A 61 -1.65 -4.07 -9.00
N GLU A 62 -0.49 -4.17 -9.65
CA GLU A 62 -0.34 -4.71 -11.00
C GLU A 62 -0.03 -6.22 -10.98
N ASP A 63 0.25 -6.78 -9.80
CA ASP A 63 0.47 -8.20 -9.60
C ASP A 63 -0.87 -8.95 -9.66
N VAL A 64 -1.02 -9.77 -10.69
CA VAL A 64 -2.24 -10.55 -10.95
C VAL A 64 -2.58 -11.44 -9.77
N ASN A 65 -1.61 -12.14 -9.19
CA ASN A 65 -1.85 -13.05 -8.08
C ASN A 65 -2.30 -12.33 -6.81
N LEU A 66 -1.69 -11.17 -6.51
CA LEU A 66 -2.10 -10.38 -5.37
C LEU A 66 -3.50 -9.80 -5.57
N PHE A 67 -3.79 -9.28 -6.77
CA PHE A 67 -5.11 -8.76 -7.12
C PHE A 67 -6.19 -9.84 -6.99
N GLN A 68 -5.95 -11.04 -7.52
CA GLN A 68 -6.89 -12.15 -7.38
C GLN A 68 -7.18 -12.51 -5.93
N ARG A 69 -6.14 -12.59 -5.09
CA ARG A 69 -6.27 -13.03 -3.68
C ARG A 69 -6.85 -11.94 -2.77
N SER A 70 -6.80 -10.68 -3.16
CA SER A 70 -7.32 -9.58 -2.34
C SER A 70 -8.64 -9.02 -2.82
N GLU A 71 -8.81 -8.84 -4.12
CA GLU A 71 -9.99 -8.18 -4.70
C GLU A 71 -10.92 -9.19 -5.37
N ASP A 72 -10.41 -9.97 -6.30
CA ASP A 72 -11.18 -10.71 -7.29
C ASP A 72 -11.84 -11.96 -6.71
N LEU A 73 -11.03 -12.91 -6.31
CA LEU A 73 -11.47 -14.21 -5.79
C LEU A 73 -11.78 -14.15 -4.29
N PHE A 74 -11.55 -13.03 -3.64
CA PHE A 74 -11.83 -12.81 -2.23
C PHE A 74 -12.93 -11.76 -2.05
N GLY A 75 -12.61 -10.47 -2.16
CA GLY A 75 -13.53 -9.38 -1.86
C GLY A 75 -14.76 -9.35 -2.75
N ASN A 76 -14.58 -9.51 -4.05
CA ASN A 76 -15.67 -9.48 -5.03
C ASN A 76 -16.58 -10.72 -4.95
N MET A 77 -16.03 -11.89 -4.65
CA MET A 77 -16.84 -13.09 -4.43
C MET A 77 -17.59 -13.05 -3.12
N TYR A 78 -16.96 -12.62 -2.02
CA TYR A 78 -17.62 -12.50 -0.72
C TYR A 78 -18.74 -11.46 -0.69
N SER A 79 -18.59 -10.39 -1.48
CA SER A 79 -19.63 -9.35 -1.64
C SER A 79 -20.72 -9.73 -2.64
N GLY A 80 -20.58 -10.84 -3.36
CA GLY A 80 -21.53 -11.29 -4.37
C GLY A 80 -21.44 -10.54 -5.71
N TYR A 81 -20.37 -9.74 -5.94
CA TYR A 81 -20.16 -9.12 -7.25
C TYR A 81 -19.69 -10.11 -8.29
N PHE A 82 -18.89 -11.10 -7.89
CA PHE A 82 -18.44 -12.19 -8.75
C PHE A 82 -18.86 -13.55 -8.20
N ALA A 83 -19.07 -14.50 -9.10
CA ALA A 83 -19.36 -15.89 -8.79
C ALA A 83 -18.46 -16.80 -9.63
N GLY A 84 -18.11 -17.95 -9.08
CA GLY A 84 -17.42 -19.00 -9.84
C GLY A 84 -18.36 -19.57 -10.91
N THR A 85 -17.93 -19.58 -12.17
CA THR A 85 -18.66 -20.19 -13.28
C THR A 85 -18.53 -21.70 -13.30
N GLN A 86 -17.46 -22.19 -12.67
CA GLN A 86 -17.17 -23.61 -12.53
C GLN A 86 -16.84 -23.99 -11.08
N ASN A 87 -16.88 -25.28 -10.80
CA ASN A 87 -16.59 -25.83 -9.49
C ASN A 87 -15.06 -25.98 -9.27
N TRP A 88 -14.32 -24.85 -9.32
CA TRP A 88 -12.91 -24.84 -9.00
C TRP A 88 -12.64 -24.93 -7.49
N GLY A 89 -11.46 -25.35 -7.11
CA GLY A 89 -11.11 -25.55 -5.69
C GLY A 89 -11.91 -26.67 -5.01
N GLY A 90 -12.52 -27.58 -5.79
CA GLY A 90 -13.37 -28.65 -5.22
C GLY A 90 -14.64 -28.12 -4.53
N GLY A 91 -15.11 -26.92 -4.89
CA GLY A 91 -16.24 -26.23 -4.25
C GLY A 91 -15.84 -25.37 -3.04
N ALA A 92 -14.58 -25.41 -2.63
CA ALA A 92 -14.07 -24.55 -1.56
C ALA A 92 -13.43 -23.29 -2.19
N ASN A 93 -14.21 -22.26 -2.40
CA ASN A 93 -13.79 -20.99 -2.99
C ASN A 93 -14.54 -19.80 -2.40
N GLY A 94 -14.30 -18.59 -2.89
CA GLY A 94 -14.92 -17.36 -2.39
C GLY A 94 -16.46 -17.38 -2.42
N THR A 95 -17.06 -18.02 -3.42
CA THR A 95 -18.53 -18.15 -3.56
C THR A 95 -19.15 -18.95 -2.42
N THR A 96 -18.41 -19.92 -1.89
CA THR A 96 -18.84 -20.78 -0.76
C THR A 96 -18.27 -20.30 0.58
N TYR A 97 -17.63 -19.14 0.62
CA TYR A 97 -16.94 -18.60 1.80
C TYR A 97 -15.84 -19.52 2.37
N ALA A 98 -15.27 -20.37 1.53
CA ALA A 98 -14.28 -21.38 1.90
C ALA A 98 -12.98 -21.16 1.11
N ILE A 99 -12.18 -20.18 1.52
CA ILE A 99 -10.87 -19.88 0.91
C ILE A 99 -9.76 -20.54 1.73
N SER A 100 -8.72 -21.03 1.06
CA SER A 100 -7.54 -21.63 1.70
C SER A 100 -6.83 -20.65 2.62
N ASP A 101 -6.12 -21.17 3.62
CA ASP A 101 -5.35 -20.34 4.56
C ASP A 101 -4.27 -19.52 3.84
N GLU A 102 -3.61 -20.10 2.84
CA GLU A 102 -2.63 -19.38 2.01
C GLU A 102 -3.23 -18.14 1.36
N TRP A 103 -4.43 -18.26 0.82
CA TRP A 103 -5.11 -17.13 0.15
C TRP A 103 -5.61 -16.09 1.15
N LYS A 104 -6.09 -16.52 2.31
CA LYS A 104 -6.45 -15.59 3.40
C LYS A 104 -5.26 -14.81 3.92
N ASP A 105 -4.06 -15.40 3.94
CA ASP A 105 -2.84 -14.77 4.41
C ASP A 105 -2.24 -13.76 3.42
N ALA A 106 -2.49 -13.90 2.12
CA ALA A 106 -1.83 -13.13 1.09
C ALA A 106 -2.05 -11.60 1.21
N PRO A 107 -3.28 -11.09 1.39
CA PRO A 107 -3.51 -9.66 1.59
C PRO A 107 -2.85 -9.12 2.87
N PHE A 108 -2.85 -9.91 3.96
CA PHE A 108 -2.19 -9.52 5.20
C PHE A 108 -0.67 -9.41 5.04
N LYS A 109 -0.04 -10.40 4.42
CA LYS A 109 1.40 -10.38 4.11
C LYS A 109 1.76 -9.20 3.23
N SER A 110 0.99 -8.93 2.19
CA SER A 110 1.22 -7.78 1.33
C SER A 110 1.15 -6.46 2.08
N ALA A 111 0.15 -6.28 2.93
CA ALA A 111 -0.02 -5.07 3.72
C ALA A 111 1.15 -4.84 4.71
N PHE A 112 1.59 -5.88 5.42
CA PHE A 112 2.57 -5.74 6.50
C PHE A 112 4.01 -5.93 6.06
N VAL A 113 4.28 -6.90 5.21
CA VAL A 113 5.67 -7.21 4.80
C VAL A 113 6.13 -6.29 3.66
N GLU A 114 5.26 -6.02 2.69
CA GLU A 114 5.66 -5.30 1.49
C GLU A 114 5.33 -3.80 1.59
N PHE A 115 4.10 -3.46 1.98
CA PHE A 115 3.65 -2.07 2.02
C PHE A 115 4.14 -1.32 3.27
N LEU A 116 3.80 -1.79 4.47
CA LEU A 116 4.14 -1.09 5.71
C LEU A 116 5.65 -1.07 6.00
N SER A 117 6.43 -2.01 5.46
CA SER A 117 7.89 -1.95 5.54
C SER A 117 8.42 -0.74 4.79
N SER A 118 7.92 -0.45 3.58
CA SER A 118 8.28 0.75 2.81
C SER A 118 7.87 2.02 3.53
N TRP A 119 6.66 2.08 4.08
CA TRP A 119 6.22 3.19 4.92
C TRP A 119 7.11 3.38 6.15
N ASN A 120 7.49 2.31 6.83
CA ASN A 120 8.32 2.38 8.03
C ASN A 120 9.70 3.00 7.75
N ILE A 121 10.29 2.70 6.60
CA ILE A 121 11.54 3.32 6.17
C ILE A 121 11.29 4.81 5.84
N LEU A 122 10.30 5.13 5.03
CA LEU A 122 9.98 6.48 4.64
C LEU A 122 9.77 7.39 5.86
N ARG A 123 8.91 7.00 6.80
CA ARG A 123 8.59 7.80 7.98
C ARG A 123 9.77 8.05 8.94
N GLN A 124 10.80 7.19 8.92
CA GLN A 124 12.01 7.37 9.74
C GLN A 124 13.03 8.31 9.11
N LYS A 125 12.96 8.51 7.81
CA LYS A 125 13.95 9.21 7.02
C LYS A 125 13.50 10.57 6.50
N VAL A 126 12.19 10.76 6.42
CA VAL A 126 11.56 11.96 5.84
C VAL A 126 10.92 12.80 6.95
N ASP A 127 11.07 14.13 6.84
CA ASP A 127 10.41 15.06 7.75
C ASP A 127 8.88 14.88 7.69
N SER A 128 8.27 14.73 8.87
CA SER A 128 6.82 14.56 8.99
C SER A 128 6.02 15.76 8.49
N ALA A 129 6.62 16.95 8.40
CA ALA A 129 6.01 18.14 7.83
C ALA A 129 6.18 18.26 6.31
N SER A 130 6.80 17.29 5.65
CA SER A 130 7.04 17.33 4.21
C SER A 130 5.84 16.83 3.39
N VAL A 131 5.77 17.29 2.14
CA VAL A 131 4.77 16.84 1.15
C VAL A 131 4.89 15.34 0.89
N LEU A 132 6.11 14.83 0.82
CA LEU A 132 6.37 13.40 0.60
C LEU A 132 5.80 12.54 1.73
N PHE A 133 5.97 12.98 2.98
CA PHE A 133 5.40 12.30 4.16
C PHE A 133 3.87 12.33 4.12
N ALA A 134 3.29 13.51 3.87
CA ALA A 134 1.84 13.69 3.84
C ALA A 134 1.15 12.82 2.77
N VAL A 135 1.70 12.76 1.56
CA VAL A 135 1.19 11.86 0.51
C VAL A 135 1.38 10.40 0.91
N GLY A 136 2.51 10.06 1.53
CA GLY A 136 2.74 8.72 2.09
C GLY A 136 1.69 8.31 3.13
N GLU A 137 1.26 9.22 4.01
CA GLU A 137 0.17 8.97 4.97
C GLU A 137 -1.16 8.67 4.26
N ILE A 138 -1.52 9.45 3.24
CA ILE A 138 -2.76 9.23 2.46
C ILE A 138 -2.73 7.85 1.80
N VAL A 139 -1.62 7.51 1.14
CA VAL A 139 -1.41 6.21 0.49
C VAL A 139 -1.47 5.07 1.52
N LYS A 140 -0.89 5.28 2.71
CA LYS A 140 -0.95 4.31 3.82
C LYS A 140 -2.38 4.07 4.29
N VAL A 141 -3.15 5.12 4.55
CA VAL A 141 -4.56 4.96 4.94
C VAL A 141 -5.36 4.26 3.85
N THR A 142 -5.11 4.60 2.58
CA THR A 142 -5.75 3.95 1.42
C THR A 142 -5.49 2.44 1.37
N ALA A 143 -4.29 1.99 1.73
CA ALA A 143 -3.95 0.56 1.75
C ALA A 143 -4.56 -0.15 2.98
N ILE A 144 -4.35 0.41 4.17
CA ILE A 144 -4.58 -0.31 5.42
C ILE A 144 -6.06 -0.31 5.85
N HIS A 145 -6.88 0.68 5.41
CA HIS A 145 -8.30 0.61 5.73
C HIS A 145 -8.97 -0.64 5.16
N LYS A 146 -8.60 -1.07 3.95
CA LYS A 146 -9.07 -2.34 3.38
C LYS A 146 -8.64 -3.55 4.22
N THR A 147 -7.39 -3.52 4.72
CA THR A 147 -6.84 -4.62 5.51
C THR A 147 -7.57 -4.75 6.85
N THR A 148 -7.84 -3.64 7.56
CA THR A 148 -8.60 -3.73 8.82
C THR A 148 -10.07 -4.09 8.59
N ASP A 149 -10.63 -3.75 7.43
CA ASP A 149 -11.98 -4.19 7.03
C ASP A 149 -12.06 -5.70 6.80
N MET A 150 -10.99 -6.31 6.31
CA MET A 150 -10.90 -7.76 6.09
C MET A 150 -10.62 -8.55 7.38
N TYR A 151 -9.73 -8.05 8.23
CA TYR A 151 -9.18 -8.82 9.36
C TYR A 151 -9.58 -8.28 10.75
N GLY A 152 -10.20 -7.09 10.83
CA GLY A 152 -10.51 -6.44 12.11
C GLY A 152 -9.25 -5.84 12.78
N PRO A 153 -8.91 -6.28 14.02
CA PRO A 153 -7.72 -5.79 14.72
C PRO A 153 -6.42 -6.08 13.96
N LEU A 154 -5.49 -5.11 13.94
CA LEU A 154 -4.20 -5.20 13.24
C LEU A 154 -3.06 -4.69 14.13
N PRO A 155 -1.81 -5.15 13.92
CA PRO A 155 -0.61 -4.60 14.57
C PRO A 155 -0.17 -3.30 13.89
N TYR A 156 -0.93 -2.21 14.05
CA TYR A 156 -0.81 -1.00 13.23
C TYR A 156 -0.07 0.16 13.90
N LEU A 157 -0.54 0.64 15.06
CA LEU A 157 -0.07 1.89 15.67
C LEU A 157 1.42 1.83 16.07
N LYS A 158 1.87 0.67 16.48
CA LYS A 158 3.26 0.45 16.93
C LYS A 158 4.09 -0.36 15.92
N PHE A 159 3.60 -0.54 14.70
CA PHE A 159 4.35 -1.26 13.68
C PHE A 159 5.73 -0.61 13.44
N GLY A 160 6.79 -1.43 13.49
CA GLY A 160 8.18 -0.99 13.36
C GLY A 160 8.72 -0.14 14.52
N LEU A 161 7.98 0.01 15.62
CA LEU A 161 8.44 0.69 16.84
C LEU A 161 8.71 -0.27 18.00
N THR A 162 8.01 -1.40 18.04
CA THR A 162 8.13 -2.42 19.09
C THR A 162 8.23 -3.82 18.48
N ASN A 163 8.79 -4.75 19.26
CA ASN A 163 8.79 -6.17 18.93
C ASN A 163 8.60 -6.98 20.23
N PRO A 164 7.50 -7.75 20.39
CA PRO A 164 6.40 -7.91 19.43
C PRO A 164 5.55 -6.64 19.26
N VAL A 165 4.86 -6.55 18.13
CA VAL A 165 3.90 -5.46 17.86
C VAL A 165 2.52 -5.88 18.40
N PRO A 166 1.91 -5.12 19.33
CA PRO A 166 0.57 -5.44 19.82
C PRO A 166 -0.47 -5.17 18.73
N TYR A 167 -1.58 -5.92 18.77
CA TYR A 167 -2.75 -5.67 17.94
C TYR A 167 -3.57 -4.51 18.51
N ASP A 168 -3.93 -3.59 17.65
CA ASP A 168 -4.83 -2.49 17.96
C ASP A 168 -6.25 -2.85 17.54
N SER A 169 -7.25 -2.37 18.29
CA SER A 169 -8.65 -2.53 17.90
C SER A 169 -8.94 -1.79 16.59
N GLN A 170 -9.88 -2.28 15.80
CA GLN A 170 -10.32 -1.60 14.57
C GLN A 170 -10.75 -0.14 14.85
N GLU A 171 -11.42 0.11 15.99
CA GLU A 171 -11.78 1.46 16.41
C GLU A 171 -10.55 2.36 16.59
N ALA A 172 -9.50 1.87 17.26
CA ALA A 172 -8.26 2.64 17.46
C ALA A 172 -7.56 2.94 16.12
N ILE A 173 -7.56 1.98 15.20
CA ILE A 173 -6.99 2.12 13.87
C ILE A 173 -7.74 3.18 13.07
N TYR A 174 -9.07 3.15 13.03
CA TYR A 174 -9.88 4.15 12.33
C TYR A 174 -9.73 5.56 12.90
N LYS A 175 -9.65 5.69 14.23
CA LYS A 175 -9.33 6.97 14.88
C LYS A 175 -7.95 7.51 14.46
N SER A 176 -6.98 6.62 14.24
CA SER A 176 -5.68 7.00 13.70
C SER A 176 -5.77 7.46 12.23
N PHE A 177 -6.56 6.78 11.40
CA PHE A 177 -6.78 7.20 10.02
C PHE A 177 -7.29 8.63 9.89
N PHE A 178 -8.26 9.04 10.72
CA PHE A 178 -8.72 10.42 10.71
C PHE A 178 -7.63 11.42 11.12
N LYS A 179 -6.82 11.09 12.13
CA LYS A 179 -5.69 11.95 12.54
C LYS A 179 -4.65 12.08 11.43
N GLU A 180 -4.30 10.98 10.80
CA GLU A 180 -3.32 10.92 9.71
C GLU A 180 -3.82 11.68 8.47
N LEU A 181 -5.08 11.50 8.08
CA LEU A 181 -5.67 12.25 6.96
C LEU A 181 -5.76 13.75 7.27
N ASN A 182 -6.17 14.12 8.47
CA ASN A 182 -6.22 15.53 8.88
C ASN A 182 -4.83 16.17 8.89
N HIS A 183 -3.81 15.46 9.36
CA HIS A 183 -2.42 15.89 9.34
C HIS A 183 -1.92 16.09 7.90
N ALA A 184 -2.14 15.11 7.04
CA ALA A 184 -1.72 15.19 5.64
C ALA A 184 -2.43 16.33 4.88
N ILE A 185 -3.74 16.48 5.07
CA ILE A 185 -4.54 17.56 4.44
C ILE A 185 -4.01 18.95 4.87
N ASP A 186 -3.69 19.13 6.14
CA ASP A 186 -3.16 20.40 6.67
C ASP A 186 -1.80 20.75 6.05
N ILE A 187 -0.88 19.78 5.98
CA ILE A 187 0.44 19.96 5.35
C ILE A 187 0.30 20.30 3.87
N LEU A 188 -0.47 19.50 3.14
CA LEU A 188 -0.63 19.69 1.70
C LEU A 188 -1.32 21.03 1.37
N THR A 189 -2.30 21.43 2.17
CA THR A 189 -3.00 22.71 2.01
C THR A 189 -2.05 23.89 2.19
N LYS A 190 -1.27 23.89 3.27
CA LYS A 190 -0.27 24.96 3.53
C LYS A 190 0.80 24.98 2.44
N PHE A 191 1.24 23.81 2.01
CA PHE A 191 2.27 23.71 0.97
C PHE A 191 1.76 24.25 -0.38
N ASP A 192 0.56 23.86 -0.83
CA ASP A 192 0.00 24.30 -2.10
C ASP A 192 -0.27 25.80 -2.13
N GLN A 193 -0.75 26.37 -1.02
CA GLN A 193 -0.93 27.82 -0.86
C GLN A 193 0.39 28.60 -0.96
N ALA A 194 1.48 28.03 -0.42
CA ALA A 194 2.81 28.67 -0.49
C ALA A 194 3.52 28.40 -1.81
N ASN A 195 3.23 27.31 -2.50
CA ASN A 195 3.95 26.85 -3.69
C ASN A 195 2.96 26.38 -4.78
N PRO A 196 2.11 27.24 -5.32
CA PRO A 196 1.11 26.85 -6.31
C PRO A 196 1.77 26.22 -7.55
N ASN A 197 1.17 25.15 -8.06
CA ASN A 197 1.66 24.36 -9.19
C ASN A 197 3.03 23.69 -8.97
N SER A 198 3.40 23.42 -7.73
CA SER A 198 4.66 22.75 -7.42
C SER A 198 4.77 21.37 -8.06
N LYS A 199 5.98 21.04 -8.51
CA LYS A 199 6.36 19.76 -9.09
C LYS A 199 7.18 18.89 -8.12
N ALA A 200 7.02 19.11 -6.80
CA ALA A 200 7.85 18.47 -5.77
C ALA A 200 7.85 16.94 -5.82
N LEU A 201 6.77 16.32 -6.28
CA LEU A 201 6.62 14.87 -6.35
C LEU A 201 6.61 14.32 -7.78
N GLU A 202 6.85 15.13 -8.83
CA GLU A 202 6.70 14.71 -10.23
C GLU A 202 7.47 13.44 -10.60
N LYS A 203 8.62 13.24 -9.97
CA LYS A 203 9.46 12.05 -10.19
C LYS A 203 8.94 10.79 -9.51
N PHE A 204 8.03 10.89 -8.54
CA PHE A 204 7.67 9.78 -7.65
C PHE A 204 6.16 9.51 -7.59
N ASP A 205 5.35 10.47 -8.02
CA ASP A 205 3.90 10.39 -7.96
C ASP A 205 3.34 9.78 -9.25
N LEU A 206 2.97 8.51 -9.17
CA LEU A 206 2.36 7.76 -10.27
C LEU A 206 0.84 7.98 -10.38
N ILE A 207 0.21 8.64 -9.42
CA ILE A 207 -1.24 8.76 -9.36
C ILE A 207 -1.71 10.11 -9.89
N PHE A 208 -1.16 11.21 -9.38
CA PHE A 208 -1.58 12.56 -9.77
C PHE A 208 -0.46 13.40 -10.39
N GLY A 209 0.75 12.86 -10.60
CA GLY A 209 1.86 13.58 -11.24
C GLY A 209 2.24 14.87 -10.51
N SER A 210 2.24 14.86 -9.18
CA SER A 210 2.49 16.05 -8.32
C SER A 210 1.37 17.09 -8.29
N ASN A 211 0.14 16.73 -8.67
CA ASN A 211 -1.02 17.61 -8.51
C ASN A 211 -1.48 17.60 -7.04
N ILE A 212 -0.97 18.54 -6.25
CA ILE A 212 -1.26 18.63 -4.81
C ILE A 212 -2.74 18.90 -4.52
N PRO A 213 -3.45 19.79 -5.24
CA PRO A 213 -4.90 19.94 -5.10
C PRO A 213 -5.69 18.63 -5.24
N ASN A 214 -5.30 17.76 -6.17
CA ASN A 214 -5.97 16.47 -6.34
C ASN A 214 -5.66 15.50 -5.19
N TRP A 215 -4.46 15.53 -4.62
CA TRP A 215 -4.15 14.77 -3.41
C TRP A 215 -5.00 15.22 -2.21
N ILE A 216 -5.24 16.52 -2.05
CA ILE A 216 -6.09 17.06 -0.99
C ILE A 216 -7.55 16.61 -1.20
N ARG A 217 -8.08 16.72 -2.42
CA ARG A 217 -9.43 16.24 -2.75
C ARG A 217 -9.58 14.75 -2.50
N PHE A 218 -8.58 13.97 -2.90
CA PHE A 218 -8.58 12.52 -2.65
C PHE A 218 -8.56 12.19 -1.16
N ALA A 219 -7.74 12.87 -0.36
CA ALA A 219 -7.69 12.68 1.08
C ALA A 219 -9.02 13.04 1.76
N ASN A 220 -9.66 14.14 1.35
CA ASN A 220 -10.99 14.53 1.82
C ASN A 220 -12.05 13.49 1.43
N SER A 221 -12.01 12.99 0.18
CA SER A 221 -12.94 11.96 -0.29
C SER A 221 -12.78 10.64 0.47
N LEU A 222 -11.54 10.24 0.74
CA LEU A 222 -11.25 9.07 1.57
C LEU A 222 -11.78 9.28 3.00
N LYS A 223 -11.51 10.44 3.58
CA LYS A 223 -12.02 10.81 4.91
C LYS A 223 -13.54 10.78 4.97
N LEU A 224 -14.21 11.35 3.98
CA LEU A 224 -15.67 11.31 3.86
C LEU A 224 -16.18 9.86 3.77
N ARG A 225 -15.57 9.03 2.93
CA ARG A 225 -15.92 7.60 2.81
C ARG A 225 -15.80 6.86 4.13
N LEU A 226 -14.69 7.05 4.84
CA LEU A 226 -14.46 6.41 6.15
C LEU A 226 -15.47 6.90 7.19
N ALA A 227 -15.80 8.20 7.20
CA ALA A 227 -16.78 8.78 8.11
C ALA A 227 -18.19 8.23 7.86
N ILE A 228 -18.64 8.16 6.60
CA ILE A 228 -19.93 7.59 6.24
C ILE A 228 -20.00 6.11 6.68
N ARG A 229 -18.93 5.34 6.44
CA ARG A 229 -18.87 3.94 6.88
C ARG A 229 -19.05 3.77 8.39
N LEU A 230 -18.58 4.73 9.18
CA LEU A 230 -18.64 4.69 10.64
C LEU A 230 -19.84 5.45 11.24
N SER A 231 -20.75 5.96 10.42
CA SER A 231 -21.85 6.84 10.85
C SER A 231 -22.72 6.26 11.97
N ALA A 232 -22.86 4.94 12.02
CA ALA A 232 -23.67 4.27 13.04
C ALA A 232 -22.94 3.98 14.36
N VAL A 233 -21.58 4.05 14.38
CA VAL A 233 -20.78 3.54 15.51
C VAL A 233 -19.75 4.55 16.04
N TYR A 234 -19.46 5.62 15.32
CA TYR A 234 -18.46 6.61 15.70
C TYR A 234 -19.11 7.98 15.86
N PRO A 235 -19.18 8.52 17.10
CA PRO A 235 -19.87 9.79 17.38
C PRO A 235 -19.32 10.99 16.59
N GLU A 236 -18.02 11.02 16.31
CA GLU A 236 -17.38 12.12 15.55
C GLU A 236 -17.51 11.98 14.03
N ALA A 237 -18.14 10.91 13.53
CA ALA A 237 -18.21 10.63 12.10
C ALA A 237 -18.84 11.77 11.30
N GLN A 238 -19.93 12.35 11.80
CA GLN A 238 -20.59 13.50 11.17
C GLN A 238 -19.62 14.68 11.03
N LYS A 239 -18.91 15.03 12.11
CA LYS A 239 -17.94 16.13 12.11
C LYS A 239 -16.80 15.91 11.10
N GLU A 240 -16.27 14.68 11.03
CA GLU A 240 -15.22 14.35 10.05
C GLU A 240 -15.75 14.42 8.61
N ALA A 241 -16.99 13.97 8.37
CA ALA A 241 -17.65 14.08 7.06
C ALA A 241 -17.87 15.53 6.65
N GLU A 242 -18.45 16.35 7.52
CA GLU A 242 -18.69 17.78 7.28
C GLU A 242 -17.37 18.53 7.02
N ALA A 243 -16.33 18.27 7.82
CA ALA A 243 -15.01 18.86 7.62
C ALA A 243 -14.38 18.49 6.27
N ALA A 244 -14.62 17.27 5.78
CA ALA A 244 -14.14 16.85 4.47
C ALA A 244 -14.84 17.60 3.32
N VAL A 245 -16.16 17.71 3.38
CA VAL A 245 -16.97 18.33 2.30
C VAL A 245 -16.81 19.85 2.28
N THR A 246 -16.71 20.50 3.46
CA THR A 246 -16.59 21.96 3.57
C THR A 246 -15.17 22.47 3.42
N HIS A 247 -14.18 21.59 3.26
CA HIS A 247 -12.79 21.98 3.05
C HIS A 247 -12.65 22.81 1.76
N SER A 248 -11.77 23.84 1.77
CA SER A 248 -11.61 24.77 0.63
C SER A 248 -11.29 24.12 -0.71
N TYR A 249 -10.64 22.95 -0.72
CA TYR A 249 -10.37 22.15 -1.91
C TYR A 249 -11.51 21.18 -2.24
N GLY A 250 -12.45 20.96 -1.32
CA GLY A 250 -13.55 20.03 -1.50
C GLY A 250 -13.14 18.55 -1.57
N VAL A 251 -14.03 17.76 -2.13
CA VAL A 251 -13.87 16.32 -2.43
C VAL A 251 -13.76 16.11 -3.95
N ILE A 252 -13.56 14.87 -4.38
CA ILE A 252 -13.63 14.51 -5.80
C ILE A 252 -15.08 14.56 -6.25
N GLU A 253 -15.39 15.38 -7.25
CA GLU A 253 -16.74 15.57 -7.81
C GLU A 253 -16.85 15.09 -9.25
N THR A 254 -15.72 15.00 -9.96
CA THR A 254 -15.68 14.61 -11.37
C THR A 254 -14.62 13.55 -11.63
N ASN A 255 -14.80 12.78 -12.70
CA ASN A 255 -13.86 11.73 -13.10
C ASN A 255 -12.44 12.26 -13.43
N ASP A 256 -12.32 13.53 -13.82
CA ASP A 256 -11.02 14.14 -14.13
C ASP A 256 -10.11 14.24 -12.90
N ASN A 257 -10.68 14.19 -11.71
CA ASN A 257 -9.96 14.25 -10.44
C ASN A 257 -9.80 12.87 -9.77
N ASN A 258 -10.22 11.80 -10.44
CA ASN A 258 -10.08 10.45 -9.89
C ASN A 258 -8.61 10.03 -9.81
N PRO A 259 -8.21 9.35 -8.73
CA PRO A 259 -6.89 8.73 -8.65
C PRO A 259 -6.78 7.62 -9.70
N ALA A 260 -5.76 7.70 -10.53
CA ALA A 260 -5.49 6.69 -11.53
C ALA A 260 -3.99 6.44 -11.62
N MET A 261 -3.59 5.17 -11.56
CA MET A 261 -2.19 4.81 -11.78
C MET A 261 -1.80 5.11 -13.22
N GLN A 262 -0.77 5.90 -13.39
CA GLN A 262 -0.30 6.34 -14.71
C GLN A 262 1.05 5.70 -15.04
N SER A 263 1.21 5.33 -16.31
CA SER A 263 2.53 4.95 -16.82
C SER A 263 3.46 6.16 -16.77
N ASN A 264 4.68 5.95 -16.33
CA ASN A 264 5.69 7.00 -16.21
C ASN A 264 6.98 6.58 -16.92
N SER A 265 7.27 7.20 -18.06
CA SER A 265 8.45 6.88 -18.87
C SER A 265 9.77 7.23 -18.18
N THR A 266 9.78 8.24 -17.33
CA THR A 266 10.98 8.65 -16.57
C THR A 266 11.37 7.58 -15.54
N LEU A 267 10.38 6.89 -14.99
CA LEU A 267 10.59 5.78 -14.04
C LEU A 267 10.63 4.42 -14.75
N SER A 268 10.61 4.38 -16.08
CA SER A 268 10.50 3.15 -16.88
C SER A 268 9.34 2.26 -16.38
N PHE A 269 8.25 2.91 -15.95
CA PHE A 269 7.09 2.25 -15.38
C PHE A 269 5.92 2.27 -16.38
N THR A 270 5.40 1.08 -16.68
CA THR A 270 4.17 0.91 -17.45
C THR A 270 3.17 0.17 -16.56
N TYR A 271 2.04 0.80 -16.29
CA TYR A 271 0.97 0.17 -15.53
C TYR A 271 0.20 -0.81 -16.41
N HIS A 272 0.06 -2.03 -15.92
CA HIS A 272 -0.80 -3.05 -16.53
C HIS A 272 -1.99 -3.33 -15.61
N ASN A 273 -3.19 -3.13 -16.13
CA ASN A 273 -4.39 -3.46 -15.37
C ASN A 273 -4.45 -4.98 -15.16
N PRO A 274 -4.46 -5.48 -13.92
CA PRO A 274 -4.49 -6.92 -13.65
C PRO A 274 -5.70 -7.62 -14.23
N ILE A 275 -6.87 -6.95 -14.31
CA ILE A 275 -8.08 -7.50 -14.94
C ILE A 275 -7.81 -7.82 -16.41
N ASN A 276 -7.12 -6.93 -17.15
CA ASN A 276 -6.80 -7.20 -18.55
C ASN A 276 -5.84 -8.39 -18.71
N SER A 277 -4.92 -8.55 -17.77
CA SER A 277 -3.99 -9.69 -17.78
C SER A 277 -4.66 -11.00 -17.41
N ILE A 278 -5.65 -10.96 -16.53
CA ILE A 278 -6.49 -12.10 -16.17
C ILE A 278 -7.36 -12.47 -17.37
N SER A 279 -8.01 -11.47 -18.03
CA SER A 279 -8.93 -11.68 -19.15
C SER A 279 -8.26 -12.19 -20.41
N SER A 280 -6.98 -12.01 -20.54
CA SER A 280 -6.22 -12.52 -21.68
C SER A 280 -5.52 -13.87 -21.44
N ALA A 281 -5.61 -14.41 -20.22
CA ALA A 281 -4.97 -15.68 -19.89
C ALA A 281 -5.89 -16.85 -20.28
N ASP A 282 -5.42 -17.70 -21.20
CA ASP A 282 -6.14 -18.87 -21.71
C ASP A 282 -6.81 -19.68 -20.57
N GLY A 283 -8.12 -19.74 -20.59
CA GLY A 283 -8.92 -20.61 -19.72
C GLY A 283 -9.13 -20.13 -18.28
N TYR A 284 -8.65 -18.93 -17.93
CA TYR A 284 -8.80 -18.46 -16.55
C TYR A 284 -10.15 -17.78 -16.29
N GLU A 285 -10.66 -17.01 -17.24
CA GLU A 285 -11.82 -16.16 -17.04
C GLU A 285 -13.14 -16.75 -17.34
N GLU A 286 -13.23 -17.37 -18.52
CA GLU A 286 -14.46 -18.03 -18.94
C GLU A 286 -14.83 -19.16 -18.00
N ASP A 287 -13.79 -19.75 -17.37
CA ASP A 287 -13.94 -20.95 -16.54
C ASP A 287 -13.99 -20.67 -15.03
N VAL A 288 -13.47 -19.53 -14.55
CA VAL A 288 -13.27 -19.30 -13.12
C VAL A 288 -14.17 -18.20 -12.55
N MET A 289 -14.42 -17.15 -13.32
CA MET A 289 -15.20 -16.00 -12.85
C MET A 289 -16.22 -15.52 -13.88
N GLY A 290 -17.46 -15.47 -13.49
CA GLY A 290 -18.49 -14.68 -14.15
C GLY A 290 -18.84 -13.49 -13.27
N ALA A 291 -19.14 -12.34 -13.87
CA ALA A 291 -19.87 -11.35 -13.13
C ALA A 291 -21.11 -12.05 -12.59
N SER A 292 -21.27 -12.12 -11.27
CA SER A 292 -22.54 -12.37 -10.69
C SER A 292 -23.36 -11.11 -10.97
N MET A 293 -23.82 -10.99 -12.17
CA MET A 293 -25.04 -10.24 -12.45
C MET A 293 -26.11 -10.94 -11.65
N ASP A 294 -25.98 -10.75 -10.36
CA ASP A 294 -26.83 -11.38 -9.41
C ASP A 294 -28.26 -10.97 -9.79
N LEU A 295 -29.08 -11.97 -9.94
CA LEU A 295 -30.51 -11.78 -9.94
C LEU A 295 -30.99 -10.80 -8.84
N SER A 296 -30.23 -10.62 -7.76
CA SER A 296 -30.48 -9.62 -6.72
C SER A 296 -30.34 -8.17 -7.21
N LEU A 297 -29.44 -7.85 -8.12
CA LEU A 297 -29.40 -6.50 -8.73
C LEU A 297 -30.58 -6.27 -9.66
N ILE A 298 -31.07 -7.30 -10.33
CA ILE A 298 -32.32 -7.24 -11.09
C ILE A 298 -33.50 -7.08 -10.13
N HIS A 299 -33.51 -7.75 -9.01
CA HIS A 299 -34.52 -7.62 -7.96
C HIS A 299 -34.45 -6.31 -7.19
N ILE A 300 -33.26 -5.69 -7.04
CA ILE A 300 -33.10 -4.36 -6.43
C ILE A 300 -33.50 -3.26 -7.42
N SER A 301 -33.23 -3.44 -8.70
CA SER A 301 -33.57 -2.47 -9.73
C SER A 301 -35.03 -2.55 -10.22
N GLU A 302 -35.75 -3.62 -9.92
CA GLU A 302 -37.21 -3.70 -10.03
C GLU A 302 -37.84 -3.63 -8.62
N PRO A 303 -38.02 -2.41 -8.05
CA PRO A 303 -38.87 -2.28 -6.89
C PRO A 303 -40.29 -2.65 -7.36
N THR A 304 -40.73 -3.86 -7.00
CA THR A 304 -42.11 -4.32 -7.00
C THR A 304 -43.03 -3.53 -7.96
N ARG A 305 -43.06 -3.91 -9.22
CA ARG A 305 -44.18 -3.56 -10.05
C ARG A 305 -45.43 -4.12 -9.36
N PRO A 306 -46.39 -3.31 -8.91
CA PRO A 306 -47.62 -3.87 -8.36
C PRO A 306 -48.21 -4.79 -9.41
N GLU A 307 -48.40 -6.05 -9.06
CA GLU A 307 -49.19 -6.97 -9.89
C GLU A 307 -50.49 -6.28 -10.22
N PRO A 308 -50.92 -6.23 -11.49
CA PRO A 308 -52.23 -5.68 -11.80
C PRO A 308 -53.27 -6.53 -11.07
N ILE A 309 -54.00 -5.90 -10.16
CA ILE A 309 -55.15 -6.52 -9.48
C ILE A 309 -56.15 -6.84 -10.55
N SER A 310 -56.30 -8.11 -10.84
CA SER A 310 -57.35 -8.66 -11.72
C SER A 310 -58.72 -8.62 -11.06
#